data_195786460c9919e535fa4df260310df1
#
_entry.id   195786460c9919e535fa4df260310df1
#
_cell.length_a   1.000
_cell.length_b   1.000
_cell.length_c   1.000
_cell.angle_alpha   90.00
_cell.angle_beta   90.00
_cell.angle_gamma   90.00
#
_symmetry.space_group_name_H-M   'P 1'
#
loop_
_entity.id
_entity.type
_entity.pdbx_description
1 polymer ?
#
loop_
_entity_poly.entity_id
_entity_poly.type
_entity_poly.pdbx_seq_one_letter_code
_entity_poly.pdbx_strand_id
1 'polypeptide(L)'
;AASSAENEEKDQKQTLIRMLGWRYDADPVIQKVPEPDLARIASYDPAADISKAIENNVTLYDTRMASSSSQGGAVAKARTIKDQENEVRTSLDLLYKDVLQKQAAYEAAKTKFAADGADKAAADRKNALGMMSRQEYLTAESAYLAAEAEFTEASLALTGAMEEYEWAVKGMMELA
;
A
#
# COMPACT_ATOMS: atom_id res chain seq x y z
N ALA A 1 -25.37 -3.87 7.29
CA ALA A 1 -24.15 -3.45 6.58
C ALA A 1 -23.49 -2.25 7.28
N ALA A 2 -24.17 -1.11 7.50
CA ALA A 2 -23.57 0.08 8.16
C ALA A 2 -23.04 -0.24 9.58
N SER A 3 -23.82 -0.92 10.40
CA SER A 3 -23.43 -1.31 11.77
C SER A 3 -22.21 -2.25 11.81
N SER A 4 -22.00 -3.08 10.78
CA SER A 4 -20.82 -3.95 10.69
C SER A 4 -19.56 -3.12 10.40
N ALA A 5 -19.63 -2.18 9.45
CA ALA A 5 -18.51 -1.30 9.13
C ALA A 5 -18.10 -0.40 10.30
N GLU A 6 -19.08 0.13 11.06
CA GLU A 6 -18.82 0.93 12.26
C GLU A 6 -18.12 0.12 13.37
N ASN A 7 -18.49 -1.15 13.53
CA ASN A 7 -17.83 -2.02 14.49
C ASN A 7 -16.40 -2.37 14.07
N GLU A 8 -16.19 -2.67 12.79
CA GLU A 8 -14.86 -2.93 12.23
C GLU A 8 -13.94 -1.71 12.38
N GLU A 9 -14.46 -0.50 12.13
CA GLU A 9 -13.70 0.74 12.33
C GLU A 9 -13.26 0.89 13.80
N LYS A 10 -14.17 0.66 14.74
CA LYS A 10 -13.85 0.71 16.18
C LYS A 10 -12.80 -0.32 16.58
N ASP A 11 -12.92 -1.55 16.10
CA ASP A 11 -11.98 -2.62 16.41
C ASP A 11 -10.59 -2.33 15.84
N GLN A 12 -10.51 -1.80 14.63
CA GLN A 12 -9.24 -1.38 14.00
C GLN A 12 -8.62 -0.19 14.76
N LYS A 13 -9.43 0.80 15.17
CA LYS A 13 -8.98 1.92 15.98
C LYS A 13 -8.42 1.47 17.32
N GLN A 14 -9.08 0.53 18.01
CA GLN A 14 -8.59 -0.05 19.27
C GLN A 14 -7.29 -0.84 19.05
N THR A 15 -7.16 -1.54 17.95
CA THR A 15 -5.94 -2.25 17.59
C THR A 15 -4.78 -1.28 17.39
N LEU A 16 -5.00 -0.18 16.68
CA LEU A 16 -4.00 0.87 16.48
C LEU A 16 -3.56 1.51 17.79
N ILE A 17 -4.51 1.86 18.69
CA ILE A 17 -4.23 2.41 20.01
C ILE A 17 -3.32 1.47 20.82
N ARG A 18 -3.61 0.17 20.78
CA ARG A 18 -2.81 -0.86 21.45
C ARG A 18 -1.41 -1.01 20.84
N MET A 19 -1.29 -1.00 19.52
CA MET A 19 0.00 -1.11 18.82
C MET A 19 0.90 0.09 19.09
N LEU A 20 0.34 1.28 19.23
CA LEU A 20 1.07 2.52 19.53
C LEU A 20 1.36 2.71 21.03
N GLY A 21 0.90 1.78 21.89
CA GLY A 21 1.08 1.87 23.33
C GLY A 21 0.33 3.05 23.98
N TRP A 22 -0.71 3.56 23.31
CA TRP A 22 -1.55 4.62 23.87
C TRP A 22 -2.48 4.07 24.95
N ARG A 23 -3.03 4.97 25.75
CA ARG A 23 -4.01 4.58 26.77
C ARG A 23 -5.25 3.98 26.08
N TYR A 24 -5.84 2.97 26.70
CA TYR A 24 -7.03 2.28 26.17
C TYR A 24 -8.22 3.21 25.92
N ASP A 25 -8.36 4.26 26.73
CA ASP A 25 -9.40 5.28 26.63
C ASP A 25 -9.03 6.47 25.72
N ALA A 26 -7.92 6.38 24.98
CA ALA A 26 -7.54 7.39 24.03
C ALA A 26 -8.53 7.42 22.85
N ASP A 27 -8.91 8.62 22.43
CA ASP A 27 -9.76 8.83 21.25
C ASP A 27 -9.03 9.69 20.20
N PRO A 28 -8.07 9.10 19.48
CA PRO A 28 -7.32 9.83 18.46
C PRO A 28 -8.21 10.18 17.27
N VAL A 29 -8.03 11.39 16.76
CA VAL A 29 -8.62 11.80 15.48
C VAL A 29 -7.73 11.28 14.36
N ILE A 30 -8.24 10.31 13.60
CA ILE A 30 -7.56 9.77 12.43
C ILE A 30 -7.86 10.72 11.27
N GLN A 31 -6.82 11.38 10.76
CA GLN A 31 -6.93 12.24 9.58
C GLN A 31 -6.95 11.41 8.29
N LYS A 32 -7.46 11.99 7.21
CA LYS A 32 -7.36 11.36 5.89
C LYS A 32 -5.88 11.14 5.54
N VAL A 33 -5.59 9.96 4.98
CA VAL A 33 -4.27 9.68 4.42
C VAL A 33 -4.01 10.66 3.27
N PRO A 34 -2.84 11.30 3.22
CA PRO A 34 -2.51 12.20 2.10
C PRO A 34 -2.49 11.43 0.77
N GLU A 35 -2.72 12.14 -0.32
CA GLU A 35 -2.57 11.54 -1.66
C GLU A 35 -1.14 11.02 -1.86
N PRO A 36 -0.98 9.88 -2.54
CA PRO A 36 0.34 9.31 -2.80
C PRO A 36 1.20 10.27 -3.64
N ASP A 37 2.46 10.44 -3.23
CA ASP A 37 3.43 11.26 -3.95
C ASP A 37 4.04 10.46 -5.12
N LEU A 38 3.50 10.65 -6.31
CA LEU A 38 3.95 9.96 -7.52
C LEU A 38 5.40 10.33 -7.90
N ALA A 39 5.94 11.45 -7.44
CA ALA A 39 7.33 11.83 -7.70
C ALA A 39 8.32 10.87 -7.00
N ARG A 40 7.94 10.27 -5.87
CA ARG A 40 8.74 9.23 -5.20
C ARG A 40 8.93 8.02 -6.11
N ILE A 41 7.88 7.56 -6.79
CA ILE A 41 7.94 6.38 -7.69
C ILE A 41 8.92 6.65 -8.84
N ALA A 42 8.91 7.86 -9.40
CA ALA A 42 9.82 8.25 -10.46
C ALA A 42 11.29 8.29 -10.02
N SER A 43 11.56 8.36 -8.71
CA SER A 43 12.90 8.36 -8.14
C SER A 43 13.45 6.96 -7.82
N TYR A 44 12.65 5.92 -7.92
CA TYR A 44 13.07 4.54 -7.63
C TYR A 44 14.04 4.05 -8.72
N ASP A 45 15.16 3.48 -8.28
CA ASP A 45 16.13 2.79 -9.13
C ASP A 45 16.26 1.33 -8.68
N PRO A 46 15.49 0.40 -9.27
CA PRO A 46 15.47 -0.99 -8.83
C PRO A 46 16.86 -1.65 -8.81
N ALA A 47 17.76 -1.26 -9.72
CA ALA A 47 19.10 -1.83 -9.77
C ALA A 47 19.98 -1.37 -8.59
N ALA A 48 19.96 -0.08 -8.29
CA ALA A 48 20.66 0.48 -7.14
C ALA A 48 20.00 0.06 -5.82
N ASP A 49 18.67 -0.02 -5.78
CA ASP A 49 17.90 -0.34 -4.58
C ASP A 49 18.05 -1.81 -4.18
N ILE A 50 18.17 -2.75 -5.13
CA ILE A 50 18.55 -4.14 -4.85
C ILE A 50 19.89 -4.21 -4.11
N SER A 51 20.88 -3.45 -4.54
CA SER A 51 22.19 -3.45 -3.89
C SER A 51 22.10 -2.93 -2.44
N LYS A 52 21.34 -1.85 -2.22
CA LYS A 52 21.10 -1.30 -0.87
C LYS A 52 20.33 -2.30 0.01
N ALA A 53 19.28 -2.94 -0.54
CA ALA A 53 18.49 -3.93 0.20
C ALA A 53 19.37 -5.11 0.65
N ILE A 54 20.26 -5.61 -0.21
CA ILE A 54 21.21 -6.69 0.12
C ILE A 54 22.21 -6.26 1.19
N GLU A 55 22.68 -5.00 1.16
CA GLU A 55 23.61 -4.48 2.17
C GLU A 55 22.93 -4.28 3.52
N ASN A 56 21.69 -3.82 3.53
CA ASN A 56 20.95 -3.45 4.73
C ASN A 56 20.20 -4.61 5.37
N ASN A 57 20.00 -5.75 4.68
CA ASN A 57 19.17 -6.84 5.19
C ASN A 57 19.78 -7.50 6.43
N VAL A 58 19.06 -7.46 7.54
CA VAL A 58 19.53 -7.95 8.85
C VAL A 58 19.80 -9.44 8.83
N THR A 59 18.88 -10.24 8.26
CA THR A 59 19.04 -11.71 8.18
C THR A 59 20.28 -12.09 7.39
N LEU A 60 20.52 -11.40 6.27
CA LEU A 60 21.68 -11.64 5.43
C LEU A 60 22.99 -11.18 6.14
N TYR A 61 22.95 -10.08 6.87
CA TYR A 61 24.05 -9.63 7.69
C TYR A 61 24.40 -10.67 8.76
N ASP A 62 23.44 -11.19 9.49
CA ASP A 62 23.64 -12.22 10.52
C ASP A 62 24.21 -13.49 9.92
N THR A 63 23.70 -13.92 8.75
CA THR A 63 24.24 -15.09 8.03
C THR A 63 25.71 -14.85 7.63
N ARG A 64 26.08 -13.65 7.18
CA ARG A 64 27.46 -13.30 6.82
C ARG A 64 28.40 -13.28 8.03
N MET A 65 27.90 -12.88 9.19
CA MET A 65 28.67 -12.79 10.44
C MET A 65 28.80 -14.13 11.17
N ALA A 66 27.88 -15.10 10.92
CA ALA A 66 27.94 -16.40 11.55
C ALA A 66 29.28 -17.10 11.26
N SER A 67 29.91 -17.70 12.28
CA SER A 67 31.15 -18.46 12.12
C SER A 67 30.87 -19.87 11.57
N SER A 68 31.76 -20.38 10.72
CA SER A 68 31.74 -21.78 10.29
C SER A 68 33.03 -22.48 10.74
N SER A 69 32.88 -23.59 11.43
CA SER A 69 34.00 -24.34 12.05
C SER A 69 34.63 -25.39 11.12
N SER A 70 34.08 -25.59 9.93
CA SER A 70 34.56 -26.59 8.97
C SER A 70 34.50 -26.07 7.53
N GLN A 71 35.28 -26.67 6.65
CA GLN A 71 35.28 -26.34 5.22
C GLN A 71 33.89 -26.62 4.58
N GLY A 72 33.22 -27.72 4.95
CA GLY A 72 31.86 -28.03 4.51
C GLY A 72 30.84 -26.99 4.99
N GLY A 73 30.98 -26.51 6.24
CA GLY A 73 30.18 -25.42 6.77
C GLY A 73 30.36 -24.10 6.04
N ALA A 74 31.60 -23.78 5.65
CA ALA A 74 31.89 -22.57 4.87
C ALA A 74 31.22 -22.61 3.48
N VAL A 75 31.24 -23.76 2.81
CA VAL A 75 30.58 -23.95 1.50
C VAL A 75 29.06 -23.84 1.63
N ALA A 76 28.48 -24.48 2.67
CA ALA A 76 27.04 -24.39 2.94
C ALA A 76 26.63 -22.94 3.21
N LYS A 77 27.36 -22.22 4.06
CA LYS A 77 27.12 -20.80 4.35
C LYS A 77 27.16 -19.94 3.06
N ALA A 78 28.16 -20.15 2.20
CA ALA A 78 28.25 -19.40 0.95
C ALA A 78 27.05 -19.63 0.03
N ARG A 79 26.49 -20.84 0.00
CA ARG A 79 25.25 -21.15 -0.73
C ARG A 79 24.06 -20.42 -0.11
N THR A 80 23.87 -20.51 1.21
CA THR A 80 22.80 -19.80 1.91
C THR A 80 22.83 -18.29 1.63
N ILE A 81 24.00 -17.66 1.71
CA ILE A 81 24.16 -16.23 1.39
C ILE A 81 23.69 -15.94 -0.03
N LYS A 82 24.14 -16.76 -1.00
CA LYS A 82 23.74 -16.57 -2.39
C LYS A 82 22.25 -16.75 -2.62
N ASP A 83 21.64 -17.73 -1.96
CA ASP A 83 20.22 -17.98 -2.07
C ASP A 83 19.41 -16.84 -1.45
N GLN A 84 19.81 -16.33 -0.29
CA GLN A 84 19.22 -15.16 0.35
C GLN A 84 19.38 -13.88 -0.49
N GLU A 85 20.54 -13.66 -1.11
CA GLU A 85 20.74 -12.52 -2.04
C GLU A 85 19.81 -12.62 -3.26
N ASN A 86 19.59 -13.81 -3.79
CA ASN A 86 18.66 -14.03 -4.89
C ASN A 86 17.20 -13.83 -4.46
N GLU A 87 16.86 -14.23 -3.23
CA GLU A 87 15.54 -14.00 -2.64
C GLU A 87 15.26 -12.49 -2.50
N VAL A 88 16.20 -11.71 -1.96
CA VAL A 88 16.09 -10.24 -1.88
C VAL A 88 15.85 -9.63 -3.27
N ARG A 89 16.62 -10.06 -4.28
CA ARG A 89 16.48 -9.58 -5.66
C ARG A 89 15.09 -9.84 -6.21
N THR A 90 14.62 -11.07 -6.07
CA THR A 90 13.32 -11.49 -6.59
C THR A 90 12.18 -10.78 -5.88
N SER A 91 12.25 -10.70 -4.56
CA SER A 91 11.21 -10.06 -3.74
C SER A 91 11.15 -8.55 -4.02
N LEU A 92 12.28 -7.86 -4.12
CA LEU A 92 12.29 -6.43 -4.42
C LEU A 92 11.78 -6.13 -5.84
N ASP A 93 12.10 -6.98 -6.83
CA ASP A 93 11.55 -6.85 -8.19
C ASP A 93 10.02 -7.04 -8.22
N LEU A 94 9.50 -7.97 -7.42
CA LEU A 94 8.06 -8.16 -7.27
C LEU A 94 7.38 -6.97 -6.59
N LEU A 95 7.97 -6.42 -5.52
CA LEU A 95 7.46 -5.23 -4.84
C LEU A 95 7.46 -4.01 -5.77
N TYR A 96 8.51 -3.82 -6.56
CA TYR A 96 8.53 -2.74 -7.54
C TYR A 96 7.43 -2.87 -8.60
N LYS A 97 7.20 -4.09 -9.11
CA LYS A 97 6.11 -4.37 -10.05
C LYS A 97 4.75 -4.14 -9.42
N ASP A 98 4.57 -4.48 -8.14
CA ASP A 98 3.32 -4.20 -7.42
C ASP A 98 3.09 -2.68 -7.31
N VAL A 99 4.12 -1.88 -6.98
CA VAL A 99 4.01 -0.41 -6.98
C VAL A 99 3.52 0.10 -8.33
N LEU A 100 4.09 -0.36 -9.45
CA LEU A 100 3.67 0.08 -10.78
C LEU A 100 2.23 -0.34 -11.11
N GLN A 101 1.83 -1.54 -10.70
CA GLN A 101 0.45 -2.01 -10.86
C GLN A 101 -0.55 -1.17 -10.04
N LYS A 102 -0.22 -0.88 -8.78
CA LYS A 102 -1.05 -0.04 -7.91
C LYS A 102 -1.11 1.41 -8.42
N GLN A 103 -0.02 1.93 -8.98
CA GLN A 103 -0.02 3.23 -9.63
C GLN A 103 -1.00 3.30 -10.80
N ALA A 104 -0.97 2.30 -11.68
CA ALA A 104 -1.92 2.24 -12.80
C ALA A 104 -3.39 2.14 -12.32
N ALA A 105 -3.65 1.35 -11.28
CA ALA A 105 -4.98 1.25 -10.68
C ALA A 105 -5.43 2.57 -10.04
N TYR A 106 -4.54 3.28 -9.35
CA TYR A 106 -4.81 4.60 -8.78
C TYR A 106 -5.18 5.63 -9.86
N GLU A 107 -4.42 5.69 -10.96
CA GLU A 107 -4.69 6.62 -12.07
C GLU A 107 -6.02 6.31 -12.75
N ALA A 108 -6.36 5.03 -12.92
CA ALA A 108 -7.64 4.61 -13.45
C ALA A 108 -8.81 4.99 -12.53
N ALA A 109 -8.68 4.72 -11.23
CA ALA A 109 -9.69 5.08 -10.23
C ALA A 109 -9.86 6.61 -10.11
N LYS A 110 -8.77 7.39 -10.17
CA LYS A 110 -8.81 8.85 -10.20
C LYS A 110 -9.59 9.39 -11.40
N THR A 111 -9.35 8.82 -12.57
CA THR A 111 -10.04 9.20 -13.81
C THR A 111 -11.54 8.89 -13.73
N LYS A 112 -11.88 7.70 -13.23
CA LYS A 112 -13.27 7.29 -13.02
C LYS A 112 -13.98 8.19 -12.00
N PHE A 113 -13.36 8.47 -10.86
CA PHE A 113 -13.93 9.36 -9.84
C PHE A 113 -14.20 10.76 -10.40
N ALA A 114 -13.30 11.32 -11.22
CA ALA A 114 -13.51 12.60 -11.87
C ALA A 114 -14.69 12.56 -12.87
N ALA A 115 -14.84 11.47 -13.64
CA ALA A 115 -15.95 11.30 -14.57
C ALA A 115 -17.29 11.18 -13.85
N ASP A 116 -17.39 10.28 -12.86
CA ASP A 116 -18.60 10.07 -12.07
C ASP A 116 -18.98 11.33 -11.26
N GLY A 117 -17.98 12.12 -10.84
CA GLY A 117 -18.17 13.43 -10.22
C GLY A 117 -18.81 14.46 -11.17
N ALA A 118 -18.39 14.48 -12.43
CA ALA A 118 -19.00 15.34 -13.45
C ALA A 118 -20.45 14.91 -13.77
N ASP A 119 -20.70 13.61 -13.85
CA ASP A 119 -22.04 13.05 -14.06
C ASP A 119 -22.97 13.34 -12.87
N LYS A 120 -22.47 13.19 -11.63
CA LYS A 120 -23.20 13.55 -10.41
C LYS A 120 -23.55 15.05 -10.41
N ALA A 121 -22.63 15.93 -10.76
CA ALA A 121 -22.88 17.38 -10.84
C ALA A 121 -23.91 17.72 -11.94
N ALA A 122 -23.96 16.97 -13.04
CA ALA A 122 -24.99 17.11 -14.06
C ALA A 122 -26.35 16.61 -13.56
N ALA A 123 -26.37 15.47 -12.84
CA ALA A 123 -27.57 14.92 -12.22
C ALA A 123 -28.16 15.89 -11.16
N ASP A 124 -27.32 16.53 -10.33
CA ASP A 124 -27.75 17.52 -9.34
C ASP A 124 -28.50 18.67 -9.99
N ARG A 125 -27.96 19.21 -11.12
CA ARG A 125 -28.60 20.28 -11.88
C ARG A 125 -29.93 19.86 -12.48
N LYS A 126 -30.02 18.66 -13.08
CA LYS A 126 -31.27 18.12 -13.65
C LYS A 126 -32.32 17.87 -12.57
N ASN A 127 -31.91 17.32 -11.43
CA ASN A 127 -32.81 17.07 -10.31
C ASN A 127 -33.36 18.37 -9.71
N ALA A 128 -32.52 19.41 -9.56
CA ALA A 128 -32.95 20.73 -9.09
C ALA A 128 -33.97 21.41 -10.01
N LEU A 129 -33.93 21.09 -11.31
CA LEU A 129 -34.88 21.59 -12.31
C LEU A 129 -36.12 20.69 -12.48
N GLY A 130 -36.21 19.59 -11.72
CA GLY A 130 -37.30 18.60 -11.86
C GLY A 130 -37.26 17.81 -13.18
N MET A 131 -36.09 17.77 -13.85
CA MET A 131 -35.88 17.12 -15.15
C MET A 131 -35.29 15.71 -15.03
N MET A 132 -35.33 15.11 -13.84
CA MET A 132 -34.77 13.80 -13.56
C MET A 132 -35.65 13.07 -12.56
N SER A 133 -35.82 11.77 -12.75
CA SER A 133 -36.52 10.94 -11.77
C SER A 133 -35.65 10.70 -10.53
N ARG A 134 -36.30 10.45 -9.41
CA ARG A 134 -35.56 10.10 -8.16
C ARG A 134 -34.67 8.86 -8.32
N GLN A 135 -35.13 7.88 -9.09
CA GLN A 135 -34.39 6.65 -9.36
C GLN A 135 -33.09 6.92 -10.13
N GLU A 136 -33.14 7.72 -11.17
CA GLU A 136 -31.96 8.10 -11.97
C GLU A 136 -30.98 8.91 -11.13
N TYR A 137 -31.49 9.83 -10.30
CA TYR A 137 -30.64 10.61 -9.38
C TYR A 137 -29.90 9.71 -8.39
N LEU A 138 -30.61 8.80 -7.72
CA LEU A 138 -29.99 7.87 -6.77
C LEU A 138 -28.98 6.93 -7.44
N THR A 139 -29.18 6.58 -8.69
CA THR A 139 -28.20 5.79 -9.46
C THR A 139 -26.92 6.58 -9.70
N ALA A 140 -27.01 7.84 -10.09
CA ALA A 140 -25.85 8.71 -10.29
C ALA A 140 -25.11 8.97 -8.96
N GLU A 141 -25.84 9.21 -7.88
CA GLU A 141 -25.26 9.37 -6.54
C GLU A 141 -24.54 8.11 -6.06
N SER A 142 -25.13 6.94 -6.26
CA SER A 142 -24.51 5.65 -5.91
C SER A 142 -23.26 5.37 -6.72
N ALA A 143 -23.24 5.69 -8.02
CA ALA A 143 -22.06 5.55 -8.87
C ALA A 143 -20.90 6.45 -8.38
N TYR A 144 -21.20 7.71 -8.07
CA TYR A 144 -20.22 8.64 -7.52
C TYR A 144 -19.62 8.16 -6.19
N LEU A 145 -20.47 7.71 -5.25
CA LEU A 145 -20.00 7.21 -3.95
C LEU A 145 -19.15 5.93 -4.10
N ALA A 146 -19.51 5.06 -5.05
CA ALA A 146 -18.74 3.87 -5.35
C ALA A 146 -17.36 4.24 -5.95
N ALA A 147 -17.31 5.21 -6.85
CA ALA A 147 -16.05 5.68 -7.43
C ALA A 147 -15.17 6.42 -6.40
N GLU A 148 -15.76 7.15 -5.46
CA GLU A 148 -15.04 7.78 -4.34
C GLU A 148 -14.39 6.72 -3.44
N ALA A 149 -15.11 5.66 -3.12
CA ALA A 149 -14.60 4.55 -2.33
C ALA A 149 -13.45 3.83 -3.07
N GLU A 150 -13.62 3.52 -4.35
CA GLU A 150 -12.61 2.88 -5.19
C GLU A 150 -11.33 3.74 -5.32
N PHE A 151 -11.48 5.04 -5.48
CA PHE A 151 -10.34 5.97 -5.52
C PHE A 151 -9.61 6.02 -4.18
N THR A 152 -10.33 6.05 -3.07
CA THR A 152 -9.73 6.04 -1.74
C THR A 152 -8.97 4.74 -1.48
N GLU A 153 -9.57 3.60 -1.84
CA GLU A 153 -8.94 2.28 -1.71
C GLU A 153 -7.66 2.18 -2.57
N ALA A 154 -7.73 2.61 -3.82
CA ALA A 154 -6.57 2.61 -4.72
C ALA A 154 -5.44 3.54 -4.22
N SER A 155 -5.79 4.69 -3.63
CA SER A 155 -4.84 5.62 -3.00
C SER A 155 -4.11 4.97 -1.82
N LEU A 156 -4.85 4.30 -0.94
CA LEU A 156 -4.29 3.58 0.21
C LEU A 156 -3.42 2.40 -0.23
N ALA A 157 -3.88 1.63 -1.22
CA ALA A 157 -3.14 0.49 -1.75
C ALA A 157 -1.81 0.92 -2.38
N LEU A 158 -1.79 2.02 -3.13
CA LEU A 158 -0.56 2.56 -3.69
C LEU A 158 0.40 3.05 -2.61
N THR A 159 -0.10 3.81 -1.63
CA THR A 159 0.72 4.28 -0.51
C THR A 159 1.33 3.10 0.25
N GLY A 160 0.55 2.06 0.54
CA GLY A 160 1.02 0.85 1.20
C GLY A 160 2.14 0.14 0.41
N ALA A 161 1.94 -0.05 -0.89
CA ALA A 161 2.94 -0.68 -1.75
C ALA A 161 4.26 0.13 -1.83
N MET A 162 4.16 1.47 -1.87
CA MET A 162 5.33 2.35 -1.84
C MET A 162 6.11 2.23 -0.53
N GLU A 163 5.42 2.23 0.60
CA GLU A 163 6.05 2.06 1.90
C GLU A 163 6.70 0.68 2.03
N GLU A 164 6.02 -0.38 1.59
CA GLU A 164 6.55 -1.75 1.62
C GLU A 164 7.83 -1.88 0.79
N TYR A 165 7.85 -1.31 -0.42
CA TYR A 165 9.04 -1.25 -1.25
C TYR A 165 10.20 -0.51 -0.54
N GLU A 166 9.93 0.67 0.03
CA GLU A 166 10.96 1.47 0.71
C GLU A 166 11.49 0.80 1.98
N TRP A 167 10.63 0.12 2.75
CA TRP A 167 11.06 -0.67 3.90
C TRP A 167 11.92 -1.85 3.48
N ALA A 168 11.58 -2.52 2.37
CA ALA A 168 12.39 -3.58 1.80
C ALA A 168 13.79 -3.08 1.38
N VAL A 169 13.88 -1.91 0.74
CA VAL A 169 15.17 -1.25 0.41
C VAL A 169 15.99 -0.92 1.65
N LYS A 170 15.34 -0.58 2.76
CA LYS A 170 15.99 -0.35 4.06
C LYS A 170 16.42 -1.64 4.77
N GLY A 171 16.16 -2.81 4.17
CA GLY A 171 16.54 -4.12 4.69
C GLY A 171 15.53 -4.78 5.62
N MET A 172 14.34 -4.20 5.75
CA MET A 172 13.26 -4.74 6.58
C MET A 172 12.39 -5.75 5.79
N MET A 173 13.04 -6.72 5.19
CA MET A 173 12.43 -7.84 4.48
C MET A 173 12.79 -9.12 5.21
N GLU A 174 11.80 -9.93 5.57
CA GLU A 174 12.03 -11.28 6.10
C GLU A 174 12.45 -12.20 4.96
N LEU A 175 13.50 -13.00 5.21
CA LEU A 175 13.98 -14.05 4.30
C LEU A 175 13.61 -15.41 4.89
N ALA A 176 13.25 -16.35 4.00
CA ALA A 176 12.85 -17.71 4.39
C ALA A 176 14.04 -18.57 4.87
#